data_f5278c82f70034d1b8a3a6d434dd5615
#
_entry.id   f5278c82f70034d1b8a3a6d434dd5615
#
_cell.length_a   1.000
_cell.length_b   1.000
_cell.length_c   1.000
_cell.angle_alpha   90.00
_cell.angle_beta   90.00
_cell.angle_gamma   90.00
#
_symmetry.space_group_name_H-M   'P 1'
#
loop_
_entity.id
_entity.type
_entity.pdbx_description
1 polymer ?
#
loop_
_entity_poly.entity_id
_entity_poly.type
_entity_poly.pdbx_seq_one_letter_code
_entity_poly.pdbx_strand_id
1 'polypeptide(L)'
;MKKFALAVLALFVAMSCCKTDETVELSITFKDGTTATEVRPLKVKGCLCGNKYLHFEMTQEELSKIADLKVLPSFGRANVGDEGYFVSSDGMLSTFKPLSKEAKRVRNISFHPLAMNGYKVGEKCYVAIMKGLEFEANHTLELVDDKEYQYYYHYNTLKDITPYENLSIDFYPLEGGEATYAGMARRYRQYLLDTDQMPQPIKERIAENEHLDYASQAPEIRIRLGWKPVPTPVLHQTLENEPEMRVAVTFDMVKDIVDELKRQGVEKAQLCLVGWNHKGHDGRYPTVFPVEPSLGGEEKLRECIKYAQENGYRIVGHTNRTDCYEISSDWNNGADAARKADGSLVEKWRISGGQMYDICYKQSYEKYYAEQEPKVAELGFKGLEYIDVLSVVCPHECHNPEHPVTRKEAAEYANKMLDGLRPMFGGSQSEGGAYYVAKSLDYALYASINMDRKSTFEIVDDYVPVWHIVFNGYILNNAGAQTVNYTIKEPRWALKVAEYASRPIFYFYSAFIDNPKRNWMGNADLTYKDKTDLERSVAAIKQGYDLFKQWEHLQFETMEQHDKLTEGVYCSTYSDGTRVVVNYNKEPFAFEGVEVAGENYSIISK
;
A
#
# COMPACT_ATOMS: atom_id res chain seq x y z
N MET A 1 -22.67 -26.81 -51.14
CA MET A 1 -21.34 -26.19 -51.32
C MET A 1 -21.25 -24.73 -50.80
N LYS A 2 -22.29 -23.85 -50.93
CA LYS A 2 -22.22 -22.47 -50.41
C LYS A 2 -22.13 -22.35 -48.89
N LYS A 3 -22.73 -23.24 -48.10
CA LYS A 3 -22.64 -23.21 -46.63
C LYS A 3 -21.27 -23.68 -46.07
N PHE A 4 -20.59 -24.57 -46.80
CA PHE A 4 -19.23 -25.04 -46.43
C PHE A 4 -18.17 -23.95 -46.73
N ALA A 5 -18.33 -23.20 -47.82
CA ALA A 5 -17.42 -22.11 -48.17
C ALA A 5 -17.52 -20.93 -47.19
N LEU A 6 -18.74 -20.63 -46.66
CA LEU A 6 -18.93 -19.58 -45.66
C LEU A 6 -18.29 -19.95 -44.29
N ALA A 7 -18.41 -21.22 -43.89
CA ALA A 7 -17.79 -21.70 -42.64
C ALA A 7 -16.26 -21.71 -42.71
N VAL A 8 -15.68 -22.10 -43.86
CA VAL A 8 -14.22 -22.07 -44.05
C VAL A 8 -13.70 -20.65 -44.16
N LEU A 9 -14.46 -19.72 -44.82
CA LEU A 9 -14.07 -18.31 -44.87
C LEU A 9 -14.17 -17.63 -43.50
N ALA A 10 -15.18 -17.96 -42.67
CA ALA A 10 -15.31 -17.48 -41.31
C ALA A 10 -14.19 -18.01 -40.42
N LEU A 11 -13.76 -19.29 -40.60
CA LEU A 11 -12.62 -19.86 -39.87
C LEU A 11 -11.29 -19.20 -40.28
N PHE A 12 -11.09 -18.91 -41.57
CA PHE A 12 -9.89 -18.22 -42.05
C PHE A 12 -9.85 -16.75 -41.60
N VAL A 13 -10.98 -16.05 -41.59
CA VAL A 13 -11.08 -14.68 -41.07
C VAL A 13 -10.85 -14.65 -39.55
N ALA A 14 -11.40 -15.64 -38.81
CA ALA A 14 -11.14 -15.79 -37.37
C ALA A 14 -9.67 -16.09 -37.08
N MET A 15 -9.01 -16.93 -37.87
CA MET A 15 -7.58 -17.21 -37.73
C MET A 15 -6.69 -16.01 -38.09
N SER A 16 -7.12 -15.16 -39.05
CA SER A 16 -6.38 -13.94 -39.41
C SER A 16 -6.49 -12.83 -38.36
N CYS A 17 -7.57 -12.81 -37.57
CA CYS A 17 -7.77 -11.82 -36.50
C CYS A 17 -7.00 -12.10 -35.19
N CYS A 18 -6.33 -13.26 -35.08
CA CYS A 18 -5.65 -13.70 -33.85
C CYS A 18 -4.11 -13.67 -33.95
N LYS A 19 -3.55 -12.87 -34.88
CA LYS A 19 -2.10 -12.66 -34.96
C LYS A 19 -1.73 -11.30 -34.37
N THR A 20 -0.57 -11.26 -33.75
CA THR A 20 0.09 -10.04 -33.31
C THR A 20 1.56 -10.12 -33.68
N ASP A 21 2.19 -8.98 -33.91
CA ASP A 21 3.65 -8.86 -34.08
C ASP A 21 4.34 -8.56 -32.74
N GLU A 22 3.59 -8.42 -31.65
CA GLU A 22 4.15 -8.15 -30.32
C GLU A 22 4.79 -9.42 -29.73
N THR A 23 5.93 -9.22 -29.11
CA THR A 23 6.78 -10.28 -28.57
C THR A 23 7.24 -9.96 -27.15
N VAL A 24 7.81 -10.94 -26.47
CA VAL A 24 8.65 -10.75 -25.29
C VAL A 24 10.05 -11.24 -25.58
N GLU A 25 11.04 -10.47 -25.15
CA GLU A 25 12.43 -10.89 -25.09
C GLU A 25 12.72 -11.45 -23.71
N LEU A 26 13.31 -12.63 -23.66
CA LEU A 26 13.69 -13.32 -22.43
C LEU A 26 15.22 -13.32 -22.32
N SER A 27 15.76 -12.79 -21.23
CA SER A 27 17.15 -13.02 -20.84
C SER A 27 17.16 -14.06 -19.73
N ILE A 28 17.75 -15.22 -19.98
CA ILE A 28 17.68 -16.40 -19.11
C ILE A 28 19.07 -16.77 -18.62
N THR A 29 19.22 -16.98 -17.33
CA THR A 29 20.35 -17.69 -16.73
C THR A 29 19.81 -18.99 -16.15
N PHE A 30 20.31 -20.14 -16.64
CA PHE A 30 19.90 -21.44 -16.12
C PHE A 30 20.65 -21.80 -14.83
N LYS A 31 20.11 -22.78 -14.07
CA LYS A 31 20.74 -23.25 -12.82
C LYS A 31 22.11 -23.91 -13.01
N ASP A 32 22.42 -24.36 -14.22
CA ASP A 32 23.77 -24.87 -14.59
C ASP A 32 24.76 -23.76 -14.95
N GLY A 33 24.35 -22.48 -14.89
CA GLY A 33 25.17 -21.31 -15.19
C GLY A 33 25.20 -20.91 -16.66
N THR A 34 24.57 -21.67 -17.57
CA THR A 34 24.45 -21.27 -18.98
C THR A 34 23.46 -20.14 -19.15
N THR A 35 23.60 -19.35 -20.23
CA THR A 35 22.73 -18.22 -20.53
C THR A 35 22.12 -18.33 -21.91
N ALA A 36 20.93 -17.78 -22.09
CA ALA A 36 20.25 -17.69 -23.38
C ALA A 36 19.48 -16.37 -23.50
N THR A 37 19.34 -15.89 -24.74
CA THR A 37 18.37 -14.84 -25.07
C THR A 37 17.37 -15.44 -26.07
N GLU A 38 16.08 -15.33 -25.76
CA GLU A 38 14.99 -15.84 -26.60
C GLU A 38 13.99 -14.74 -26.89
N VAL A 39 13.39 -14.77 -28.08
CA VAL A 39 12.25 -13.92 -28.42
C VAL A 39 11.05 -14.82 -28.65
N ARG A 40 9.98 -14.61 -27.86
CA ARG A 40 8.75 -15.39 -27.95
C ARG A 40 7.58 -14.50 -28.38
N PRO A 41 6.74 -14.95 -29.36
CA PRO A 41 5.53 -14.23 -29.72
C PRO A 41 4.53 -14.28 -28.59
N LEU A 42 3.81 -13.16 -28.38
CA LEU A 42 2.67 -13.11 -27.48
C LEU A 42 1.46 -13.83 -28.12
N LYS A 43 0.67 -14.52 -27.29
CA LYS A 43 -0.54 -15.23 -27.71
C LYS A 43 -1.74 -14.29 -27.60
N VAL A 44 -2.50 -14.12 -28.67
CA VAL A 44 -3.78 -13.38 -28.61
C VAL A 44 -4.85 -14.25 -27.96
N LYS A 45 -5.50 -13.75 -26.92
CA LYS A 45 -6.63 -14.37 -26.20
C LYS A 45 -7.88 -13.52 -26.32
N GLY A 46 -9.05 -14.08 -26.03
CA GLY A 46 -10.31 -13.31 -26.00
C GLY A 46 -10.88 -12.95 -27.38
N CYS A 47 -10.56 -13.67 -28.46
CA CYS A 47 -10.85 -13.29 -29.86
C CYS A 47 -12.32 -13.31 -30.30
N LEU A 48 -13.25 -13.98 -29.62
CA LEU A 48 -14.55 -14.30 -30.20
C LEU A 48 -15.71 -13.37 -29.80
N CYS A 49 -15.72 -12.77 -28.63
CA CYS A 49 -16.80 -11.87 -28.17
C CYS A 49 -16.39 -10.91 -27.05
N GLY A 50 -15.11 -10.73 -26.78
CA GLY A 50 -14.63 -9.88 -25.68
C GLY A 50 -13.40 -9.07 -26.04
N ASN A 51 -12.92 -8.31 -25.08
CA ASN A 51 -11.71 -7.53 -25.22
C ASN A 51 -10.51 -8.45 -25.49
N LYS A 52 -9.86 -8.27 -26.62
CA LYS A 52 -8.63 -8.99 -26.96
C LYS A 52 -7.52 -8.57 -26.02
N TYR A 53 -6.71 -9.53 -25.57
CA TYR A 53 -5.49 -9.27 -24.81
C TYR A 53 -4.37 -10.17 -25.29
N LEU A 54 -3.15 -9.78 -24.98
CA LEU A 54 -1.96 -10.54 -25.27
C LEU A 54 -1.54 -11.31 -24.03
N HIS A 55 -1.10 -12.54 -24.19
CA HIS A 55 -0.80 -13.45 -23.11
C HIS A 55 0.61 -14.00 -23.24
N PHE A 56 1.36 -13.93 -22.14
CA PHE A 56 2.64 -14.60 -21.95
C PHE A 56 2.54 -15.60 -20.81
N GLU A 57 3.15 -16.78 -20.99
CA GLU A 57 3.17 -17.83 -19.99
C GLU A 57 4.47 -18.64 -20.07
N MET A 58 5.01 -19.00 -18.91
CA MET A 58 6.04 -20.02 -18.74
C MET A 58 5.59 -21.04 -17.72
N THR A 59 5.77 -22.33 -18.03
CA THR A 59 5.36 -23.41 -17.13
C THR A 59 6.30 -23.58 -15.94
N GLN A 60 5.81 -24.18 -14.86
CA GLN A 60 6.64 -24.55 -13.71
C GLN A 60 7.83 -25.42 -14.12
N GLU A 61 7.65 -26.32 -15.10
CA GLU A 61 8.74 -27.18 -15.60
C GLU A 61 9.85 -26.37 -16.27
N GLU A 62 9.50 -25.39 -17.12
CA GLU A 62 10.48 -24.47 -17.73
C GLU A 62 11.21 -23.67 -16.65
N LEU A 63 10.46 -23.06 -15.73
CA LEU A 63 10.97 -22.23 -14.65
C LEU A 63 11.87 -22.99 -13.68
N SER A 64 11.64 -24.29 -13.45
CA SER A 64 12.43 -25.13 -12.55
C SER A 64 13.91 -25.21 -12.91
N LYS A 65 14.24 -24.96 -14.18
CA LYS A 65 15.60 -24.99 -14.74
C LYS A 65 16.30 -23.64 -14.71
N ILE A 66 15.55 -22.56 -14.39
CA ILE A 66 16.00 -21.17 -14.49
C ILE A 66 16.42 -20.65 -13.12
N ALA A 67 17.54 -19.95 -13.06
CA ALA A 67 18.05 -19.26 -11.88
C ALA A 67 17.70 -17.77 -11.87
N ASP A 68 17.73 -17.12 -13.05
CA ASP A 68 17.43 -15.70 -13.24
C ASP A 68 16.71 -15.50 -14.57
N LEU A 69 15.64 -14.70 -14.58
CA LEU A 69 14.82 -14.46 -15.77
C LEU A 69 14.43 -12.99 -15.85
N LYS A 70 14.74 -12.36 -16.99
CA LYS A 70 14.14 -11.07 -17.37
C LYS A 70 13.11 -11.27 -18.48
N VAL A 71 11.96 -10.60 -18.35
CA VAL A 71 10.86 -10.63 -19.34
C VAL A 71 10.60 -9.20 -19.80
N LEU A 72 11.01 -8.85 -21.00
CA LEU A 72 10.89 -7.52 -21.60
C LEU A 72 9.91 -7.57 -22.78
N PRO A 73 8.69 -7.01 -22.66
CA PRO A 73 7.77 -6.92 -23.81
C PRO A 73 8.29 -5.94 -24.86
N SER A 74 7.96 -6.18 -26.14
CA SER A 74 8.38 -5.33 -27.26
C SER A 74 7.98 -3.86 -27.10
N PHE A 75 6.84 -3.60 -26.51
CA PHE A 75 6.34 -2.26 -26.16
C PHE A 75 6.86 -1.73 -24.79
N GLY A 76 7.70 -2.48 -24.10
CA GLY A 76 8.43 -2.06 -22.89
C GLY A 76 9.73 -1.31 -23.21
N ARG A 77 9.92 -0.83 -24.44
CA ARG A 77 11.07 -0.08 -24.93
C ARG A 77 10.64 1.27 -25.48
N ALA A 78 11.41 2.31 -25.20
CA ALA A 78 11.23 3.65 -25.76
C ALA A 78 12.58 4.37 -25.87
N ASN A 79 12.81 5.11 -26.93
CA ASN A 79 14.01 5.94 -27.03
C ASN A 79 13.87 7.22 -26.22
N VAL A 80 14.97 7.78 -25.77
CA VAL A 80 14.98 9.12 -25.18
C VAL A 80 14.40 10.11 -26.19
N GLY A 81 13.36 10.84 -25.77
CA GLY A 81 12.63 11.79 -26.60
C GLY A 81 11.38 11.26 -27.27
N ASP A 82 11.11 9.95 -27.21
CA ASP A 82 9.83 9.40 -27.66
C ASP A 82 8.67 9.97 -26.84
N GLU A 83 7.49 10.05 -27.44
CA GLU A 83 6.25 10.45 -26.76
C GLU A 83 5.71 9.28 -25.94
N GLY A 84 5.31 9.55 -24.70
CA GLY A 84 4.69 8.57 -23.83
C GLY A 84 5.32 8.48 -22.44
N TYR A 85 5.02 7.38 -21.76
CA TYR A 85 5.48 7.12 -20.39
C TYR A 85 5.30 5.65 -19.98
N PHE A 86 6.03 5.25 -18.97
CA PHE A 86 5.73 4.05 -18.19
C PHE A 86 5.11 4.42 -16.84
N VAL A 87 4.18 3.59 -16.36
CA VAL A 87 3.54 3.72 -15.04
C VAL A 87 3.79 2.46 -14.24
N SER A 88 4.36 2.61 -13.05
CA SER A 88 4.61 1.50 -12.15
C SER A 88 3.41 1.21 -11.23
N SER A 89 3.42 0.03 -10.61
CA SER A 89 2.40 -0.44 -9.67
C SER A 89 2.14 0.48 -8.48
N ASP A 90 3.12 1.28 -8.09
CA ASP A 90 3.06 2.26 -6.99
C ASP A 90 2.69 3.68 -7.45
N GLY A 91 2.31 3.85 -8.72
CA GLY A 91 1.86 5.12 -9.28
C GLY A 91 2.96 6.06 -9.77
N MET A 92 4.22 5.65 -9.76
CA MET A 92 5.27 6.46 -10.38
C MET A 92 5.13 6.47 -11.89
N LEU A 93 5.11 7.66 -12.49
CA LEU A 93 5.09 7.91 -13.92
C LEU A 93 6.46 8.39 -14.36
N SER A 94 7.00 7.77 -15.42
CA SER A 94 8.30 8.08 -16.00
C SER A 94 8.16 8.31 -17.50
N THR A 95 8.44 9.53 -17.95
CA THR A 95 8.55 9.87 -19.37
C THR A 95 9.94 9.50 -19.90
N PHE A 96 10.15 9.64 -21.19
CA PHE A 96 11.40 9.24 -21.85
C PHE A 96 12.35 10.43 -22.03
N LYS A 97 12.51 11.27 -21.01
CA LYS A 97 13.39 12.43 -21.01
C LYS A 97 14.86 12.04 -20.83
N PRO A 98 15.82 12.87 -21.31
CA PRO A 98 17.22 12.69 -20.94
C PRO A 98 17.42 12.92 -19.43
N LEU A 99 18.30 12.13 -18.80
CA LEU A 99 18.65 12.27 -17.39
C LEU A 99 19.98 13.01 -17.21
N SER A 100 20.16 13.68 -16.06
CA SER A 100 21.45 14.27 -15.68
C SER A 100 22.52 13.18 -15.49
N LYS A 101 23.80 13.56 -15.50
CA LYS A 101 24.91 12.60 -15.34
C LYS A 101 24.89 11.91 -13.98
N GLU A 102 24.41 12.58 -12.95
CA GLU A 102 24.35 12.13 -11.56
C GLU A 102 23.13 11.27 -11.28
N ALA A 103 22.14 11.25 -12.17
CA ALA A 103 20.91 10.50 -11.98
C ALA A 103 21.15 8.99 -11.98
N LYS A 104 20.42 8.28 -11.15
CA LYS A 104 20.37 6.81 -11.22
C LYS A 104 19.61 6.38 -12.47
N ARG A 105 20.21 5.48 -13.26
CA ARG A 105 19.64 4.93 -14.51
C ARG A 105 18.75 3.73 -14.28
N VAL A 106 18.73 3.18 -13.07
CA VAL A 106 17.95 1.98 -12.75
C VAL A 106 17.08 2.23 -11.53
N ARG A 107 15.82 1.85 -11.63
CA ARG A 107 14.85 1.83 -10.56
C ARG A 107 14.24 0.43 -10.45
N ASN A 108 14.55 -0.27 -9.35
CA ASN A 108 13.92 -1.55 -9.03
C ASN A 108 12.77 -1.33 -8.05
N ILE A 109 11.65 -2.00 -8.30
CA ILE A 109 10.45 -2.00 -7.48
C ILE A 109 10.17 -3.46 -7.10
N SER A 110 10.39 -3.81 -5.83
CA SER A 110 10.24 -5.17 -5.31
C SER A 110 8.94 -5.38 -4.53
N PHE A 111 8.23 -4.30 -4.20
CA PHE A 111 6.91 -4.35 -3.60
C PHE A 111 5.90 -3.71 -4.56
N HIS A 112 4.81 -4.42 -4.82
CA HIS A 112 3.77 -4.01 -5.76
C HIS A 112 2.45 -3.80 -5.02
N PRO A 113 2.02 -2.52 -4.80
CA PRO A 113 0.69 -2.24 -4.27
C PRO A 113 -0.43 -2.76 -5.18
N LEU A 114 -0.17 -2.84 -6.49
CA LEU A 114 -1.05 -3.40 -7.51
C LEU A 114 -0.29 -4.44 -8.34
N ALA A 115 -0.94 -5.54 -8.77
CA ALA A 115 -0.33 -6.50 -9.69
C ALA A 115 -0.41 -6.02 -11.14
N MET A 116 -0.17 -4.71 -11.37
CA MET A 116 -0.22 -4.11 -12.69
C MET A 116 0.92 -3.12 -12.93
N ASN A 117 1.21 -2.88 -14.20
CA ASN A 117 1.98 -1.72 -14.66
C ASN A 117 1.53 -1.31 -16.07
N GLY A 118 1.88 -0.09 -16.48
CA GLY A 118 1.42 0.51 -17.72
C GLY A 118 2.53 0.89 -18.68
N TYR A 119 2.25 0.75 -19.96
CA TYR A 119 3.11 1.11 -21.08
C TYR A 119 2.36 2.01 -22.04
N LYS A 120 2.84 3.22 -22.28
CA LYS A 120 2.39 4.10 -23.35
C LYS A 120 3.58 4.61 -24.12
N VAL A 121 3.71 4.19 -25.38
CA VAL A 121 4.81 4.58 -26.28
C VAL A 121 4.17 4.95 -27.63
N GLY A 122 4.15 6.23 -27.95
CA GLY A 122 3.42 6.77 -29.11
C GLY A 122 1.94 6.37 -29.05
N GLU A 123 1.46 5.74 -30.13
CA GLU A 123 0.07 5.27 -30.25
C GLU A 123 -0.20 3.98 -29.45
N LYS A 124 0.81 3.23 -29.08
CA LYS A 124 0.65 1.97 -28.33
C LYS A 124 0.42 2.23 -26.86
N CYS A 125 -0.63 1.64 -26.32
CA CYS A 125 -0.95 1.71 -24.90
C CYS A 125 -1.39 0.34 -24.40
N TYR A 126 -0.70 -0.16 -23.33
CA TYR A 126 -1.00 -1.43 -22.72
C TYR A 126 -1.00 -1.33 -21.19
N VAL A 127 -1.92 -2.02 -20.54
CA VAL A 127 -1.78 -2.38 -19.12
C VAL A 127 -1.44 -3.85 -19.01
N ALA A 128 -0.37 -4.15 -18.29
CA ALA A 128 0.02 -5.51 -17.95
C ALA A 128 -0.59 -5.88 -16.60
N ILE A 129 -1.09 -7.12 -16.49
CA ILE A 129 -1.62 -7.70 -15.25
C ILE A 129 -0.88 -9.00 -15.00
N MET A 130 -0.14 -9.06 -13.90
CA MET A 130 0.53 -10.27 -13.43
C MET A 130 -0.50 -11.19 -12.78
N LYS A 131 -0.45 -12.48 -13.07
CA LYS A 131 -1.43 -13.48 -12.65
C LYS A 131 -0.82 -14.74 -12.05
N GLY A 132 0.48 -14.89 -12.14
CA GLY A 132 1.20 -16.03 -11.58
C GLY A 132 2.66 -15.68 -11.31
N LEU A 133 3.17 -16.09 -10.15
CA LEU A 133 4.47 -15.72 -9.59
C LEU A 133 4.66 -14.20 -9.44
N GLU A 134 3.58 -13.46 -9.23
CA GLU A 134 3.59 -12.01 -9.09
C GLU A 134 4.40 -11.54 -7.87
N PHE A 135 4.48 -12.34 -6.83
CA PHE A 135 5.29 -12.03 -5.63
C PHE A 135 6.80 -12.21 -5.86
N GLU A 136 7.19 -12.93 -6.91
CA GLU A 136 8.59 -13.19 -7.27
C GLU A 136 9.16 -12.15 -8.25
N ALA A 137 8.30 -11.34 -8.84
CA ALA A 137 8.69 -10.33 -9.82
C ALA A 137 9.24 -9.06 -9.16
N ASN A 138 10.39 -8.58 -9.62
CA ASN A 138 10.76 -7.17 -9.49
C ASN A 138 10.39 -6.45 -10.79
N HIS A 139 9.79 -5.27 -10.70
CA HIS A 139 9.65 -4.39 -11.86
C HIS A 139 10.90 -3.51 -11.96
N THR A 140 11.52 -3.49 -13.10
CA THR A 140 12.74 -2.70 -13.33
C THR A 140 12.51 -1.71 -14.46
N LEU A 141 12.69 -0.44 -14.15
CA LEU A 141 12.81 0.65 -15.11
C LEU A 141 14.29 0.99 -15.24
N GLU A 142 14.80 0.96 -16.46
CA GLU A 142 16.22 1.19 -16.75
C GLU A 142 16.39 2.12 -17.96
N LEU A 143 17.33 3.07 -17.88
CA LEU A 143 17.82 3.83 -19.02
C LEU A 143 19.17 3.24 -19.45
N VAL A 144 19.16 2.54 -20.58
CA VAL A 144 20.33 1.86 -21.15
C VAL A 144 21.11 2.82 -22.05
N ASP A 145 22.42 2.94 -21.83
CA ASP A 145 23.36 3.74 -22.63
C ASP A 145 22.94 5.22 -22.84
N ASP A 146 22.13 5.78 -21.92
CA ASP A 146 21.52 7.11 -22.06
C ASP A 146 20.69 7.29 -23.35
N LYS A 147 20.15 6.20 -23.92
CA LYS A 147 19.44 6.19 -25.21
C LYS A 147 18.08 5.53 -25.16
N GLU A 148 17.93 4.40 -24.48
CA GLU A 148 16.72 3.58 -24.49
C GLU A 148 16.24 3.33 -23.09
N TYR A 149 14.99 3.68 -22.80
CA TYR A 149 14.25 3.26 -21.62
C TYR A 149 13.73 1.85 -21.82
N GLN A 150 13.92 0.99 -20.82
CA GLN A 150 13.38 -0.37 -20.75
C GLN A 150 12.58 -0.54 -19.47
N TYR A 151 11.40 -1.15 -19.57
CA TYR A 151 10.58 -1.50 -18.41
C TYR A 151 10.20 -2.97 -18.49
N TYR A 152 10.78 -3.79 -17.60
CA TYR A 152 10.73 -5.25 -17.66
C TYR A 152 10.49 -5.87 -16.28
N TYR A 153 10.09 -7.15 -16.29
CA TYR A 153 9.98 -7.98 -15.09
C TYR A 153 11.28 -8.75 -14.89
N HIS A 154 11.76 -8.79 -13.64
CA HIS A 154 12.98 -9.48 -13.26
C HIS A 154 12.70 -10.47 -12.14
N TYR A 155 12.80 -11.75 -12.42
CA TYR A 155 12.61 -12.87 -11.50
C TYR A 155 13.98 -13.41 -11.07
N ASN A 156 14.64 -12.74 -10.13
CA ASN A 156 15.97 -13.07 -9.65
C ASN A 156 16.00 -14.00 -8.44
N THR A 157 14.83 -14.37 -7.92
CA THR A 157 14.65 -15.29 -6.79
C THR A 157 14.47 -16.74 -7.23
N LEU A 158 14.31 -17.03 -8.52
CA LEU A 158 14.05 -18.39 -9.05
C LEU A 158 15.12 -19.43 -8.68
N LYS A 159 16.36 -18.99 -8.43
CA LYS A 159 17.45 -19.86 -7.96
C LYS A 159 17.19 -20.41 -6.55
N ASP A 160 16.48 -19.68 -5.72
CA ASP A 160 16.31 -19.93 -4.28
C ASP A 160 14.96 -20.63 -3.98
N ILE A 161 14.03 -20.64 -4.95
CA ILE A 161 12.70 -21.23 -4.80
C ILE A 161 12.46 -22.43 -5.71
N THR A 162 11.45 -23.24 -5.36
CA THR A 162 10.77 -24.13 -6.29
C THR A 162 9.55 -23.39 -6.82
N PRO A 163 9.44 -23.15 -8.15
CA PRO A 163 8.26 -22.48 -8.70
C PRO A 163 6.98 -23.21 -8.30
N TYR A 164 6.06 -22.52 -7.66
CA TYR A 164 4.82 -23.09 -7.09
C TYR A 164 3.61 -22.94 -8.04
N GLU A 165 3.76 -22.16 -9.12
CA GLU A 165 2.77 -21.98 -10.19
C GLU A 165 3.45 -21.56 -11.49
N ASN A 166 2.70 -21.52 -12.60
CA ASN A 166 3.18 -20.96 -13.86
C ASN A 166 3.36 -19.44 -13.72
N LEU A 167 4.38 -18.87 -14.36
CA LEU A 167 4.47 -17.44 -14.59
C LEU A 167 3.46 -17.07 -15.67
N SER A 168 2.62 -16.06 -15.42
CA SER A 168 1.59 -15.63 -16.36
C SER A 168 1.39 -14.11 -16.29
N ILE A 169 1.41 -13.47 -17.47
CA ILE A 169 1.18 -12.02 -17.63
C ILE A 169 0.21 -11.80 -18.79
N ASP A 170 -0.86 -11.03 -18.54
CA ASP A 170 -1.78 -10.57 -19.56
C ASP A 170 -1.55 -9.09 -19.87
N PHE A 171 -1.50 -8.73 -21.15
CA PHE A 171 -1.35 -7.36 -21.61
C PHE A 171 -2.60 -6.93 -22.36
N TYR A 172 -3.31 -5.96 -21.80
CA TYR A 172 -4.56 -5.44 -22.38
C TYR A 172 -4.27 -4.16 -23.16
N PRO A 173 -4.52 -4.14 -24.49
CA PRO A 173 -4.40 -2.92 -25.29
C PRO A 173 -5.51 -1.93 -24.90
N LEU A 174 -5.16 -0.65 -24.86
CA LEU A 174 -6.08 0.45 -24.60
C LEU A 174 -6.02 1.45 -25.75
N GLU A 175 -7.20 1.95 -26.17
CA GLU A 175 -7.32 2.82 -27.32
C GLU A 175 -8.17 4.06 -26.99
N GLY A 176 -8.04 5.10 -27.81
CA GLY A 176 -8.82 6.33 -27.68
C GLY A 176 -8.72 6.96 -26.30
N GLY A 177 -9.82 7.34 -25.69
CA GLY A 177 -9.88 7.95 -24.36
C GLY A 177 -9.41 7.05 -23.21
N GLU A 178 -9.35 5.73 -23.42
CA GLU A 178 -8.84 4.78 -22.43
C GLU A 178 -7.31 4.64 -22.46
N ALA A 179 -6.62 5.18 -23.48
CA ALA A 179 -5.17 5.10 -23.60
C ALA A 179 -4.44 6.06 -22.65
N THR A 180 -4.77 6.01 -21.36
CA THR A 180 -4.24 6.84 -20.26
C THR A 180 -3.92 5.97 -19.04
N TYR A 181 -3.13 6.49 -18.08
CA TYR A 181 -2.91 5.79 -16.81
C TYR A 181 -4.23 5.55 -16.03
N ALA A 182 -5.20 6.46 -16.17
CA ALA A 182 -6.51 6.27 -15.56
C ALA A 182 -7.26 5.10 -16.20
N GLY A 183 -7.24 4.98 -17.53
CA GLY A 183 -7.79 3.83 -18.24
C GLY A 183 -7.07 2.51 -17.89
N MET A 184 -5.73 2.53 -17.72
CA MET A 184 -4.96 1.38 -17.24
C MET A 184 -5.45 0.92 -15.86
N ALA A 185 -5.62 1.85 -14.92
CA ALA A 185 -6.09 1.56 -13.57
C ALA A 185 -7.55 1.07 -13.56
N ARG A 186 -8.45 1.68 -14.34
CA ARG A 186 -9.84 1.20 -14.52
C ARG A 186 -9.90 -0.21 -15.12
N ARG A 187 -9.03 -0.52 -16.09
CA ARG A 187 -8.97 -1.87 -16.67
C ARG A 187 -8.53 -2.90 -15.63
N TYR A 188 -7.57 -2.53 -14.76
CA TYR A 188 -7.15 -3.40 -13.65
C TYR A 188 -8.27 -3.54 -12.58
N ARG A 189 -8.96 -2.46 -12.21
CA ARG A 189 -10.15 -2.51 -11.34
C ARG A 189 -11.20 -3.49 -11.90
N GLN A 190 -11.48 -3.40 -13.20
CA GLN A 190 -12.42 -4.31 -13.84
C GLN A 190 -11.96 -5.77 -13.79
N TYR A 191 -10.65 -6.03 -13.95
CA TYR A 191 -10.08 -7.36 -13.80
C TYR A 191 -10.30 -7.92 -12.38
N LEU A 192 -10.07 -7.12 -11.35
CA LEU A 192 -10.30 -7.53 -9.95
C LEU A 192 -11.79 -7.82 -9.67
N LEU A 193 -12.70 -7.05 -10.28
CA LEU A 193 -14.14 -7.31 -10.20
C LEU A 193 -14.52 -8.61 -10.92
N ASP A 194 -14.03 -8.80 -12.15
CA ASP A 194 -14.30 -10.00 -12.97
C ASP A 194 -13.79 -11.30 -12.34
N THR A 195 -12.76 -11.20 -11.48
CA THR A 195 -12.09 -12.35 -10.83
C THR A 195 -12.42 -12.50 -9.34
N ASP A 196 -13.44 -11.75 -8.85
CA ASP A 196 -13.86 -11.76 -7.45
C ASP A 196 -12.72 -11.46 -6.45
N GLN A 197 -11.81 -10.55 -6.81
CA GLN A 197 -10.71 -10.09 -5.95
C GLN A 197 -10.98 -8.72 -5.32
N MET A 198 -12.08 -8.08 -5.65
CA MET A 198 -12.51 -6.80 -5.09
C MET A 198 -13.47 -7.02 -3.90
N PRO A 199 -13.38 -6.25 -2.80
CA PRO A 199 -14.44 -6.26 -1.78
C PRO A 199 -15.73 -5.66 -2.35
N GLN A 200 -16.85 -5.85 -1.65
CA GLN A 200 -18.09 -5.12 -1.96
C GLN A 200 -17.88 -3.61 -1.75
N PRO A 201 -18.57 -2.73 -2.51
CA PRO A 201 -18.49 -1.28 -2.32
C PRO A 201 -18.74 -0.87 -0.86
N ILE A 202 -18.01 0.15 -0.40
CA ILE A 202 -18.18 0.68 0.98
C ILE A 202 -19.63 1.03 1.24
N LYS A 203 -20.31 1.71 0.29
CA LYS A 203 -21.71 2.13 0.43
C LYS A 203 -22.70 0.99 0.65
N GLU A 204 -22.35 -0.23 0.26
CA GLU A 204 -23.16 -1.42 0.54
C GLU A 204 -22.83 -1.99 1.91
N ARG A 205 -21.55 -2.05 2.26
CA ARG A 205 -21.08 -2.65 3.52
C ARG A 205 -21.41 -1.83 4.78
N ILE A 206 -21.50 -0.49 4.68
CA ILE A 206 -21.84 0.37 5.82
C ILE A 206 -23.26 0.10 6.38
N ALA A 207 -24.18 -0.42 5.56
CA ALA A 207 -25.53 -0.79 6.00
C ALA A 207 -25.53 -1.95 7.02
N GLU A 208 -24.48 -2.78 6.99
CA GLU A 208 -24.35 -3.98 7.83
C GLU A 208 -23.21 -3.87 8.86
N ASN A 209 -22.36 -2.82 8.74
CA ASN A 209 -21.19 -2.63 9.59
C ASN A 209 -21.13 -1.20 10.14
N GLU A 210 -21.61 -0.99 11.36
CA GLU A 210 -21.60 0.30 12.04
C GLU A 210 -20.19 0.87 12.29
N HIS A 211 -19.17 0.03 12.39
CA HIS A 211 -17.79 0.48 12.60
C HIS A 211 -17.18 1.03 11.32
N LEU A 212 -17.50 0.41 10.17
CA LEU A 212 -17.10 0.91 8.85
C LEU A 212 -17.85 2.22 8.53
N ASP A 213 -19.17 2.29 8.82
CA ASP A 213 -19.94 3.53 8.68
C ASP A 213 -19.32 4.65 9.53
N TYR A 214 -19.03 4.37 10.80
CA TYR A 214 -18.40 5.33 11.70
C TYR A 214 -17.04 5.81 11.15
N ALA A 215 -16.18 4.87 10.73
CA ALA A 215 -14.84 5.19 10.22
C ALA A 215 -14.86 6.04 8.95
N SER A 216 -15.88 5.86 8.08
CA SER A 216 -16.03 6.67 6.85
C SER A 216 -16.28 8.15 7.13
N GLN A 217 -16.72 8.50 8.34
CA GLN A 217 -17.05 9.85 8.77
C GLN A 217 -16.05 10.44 9.79
N ALA A 218 -15.01 9.68 10.13
CA ALA A 218 -14.07 10.00 11.20
C ALA A 218 -12.62 10.10 10.66
N PRO A 219 -11.79 11.05 11.13
CA PRO A 219 -10.36 10.99 10.92
C PRO A 219 -9.75 9.81 11.69
N GLU A 220 -8.61 9.33 11.24
CA GLU A 220 -7.74 8.44 12.02
C GLU A 220 -6.80 9.27 12.89
N ILE A 221 -6.79 9.03 14.19
CA ILE A 221 -5.89 9.69 15.15
C ILE A 221 -5.05 8.60 15.81
N ARG A 222 -3.78 8.54 15.45
CA ARG A 222 -2.83 7.62 16.05
C ARG A 222 -2.13 8.28 17.24
N ILE A 223 -1.99 7.57 18.34
CA ILE A 223 -1.38 8.08 19.57
C ILE A 223 -0.26 7.12 19.96
N ARG A 224 1.01 7.53 19.76
CA ARG A 224 2.15 6.74 20.24
C ARG A 224 2.35 7.01 21.71
N LEU A 225 2.15 5.96 22.50
CA LEU A 225 2.14 6.00 23.95
C LEU A 225 3.55 5.93 24.52
N GLY A 226 4.37 5.00 24.00
CA GLY A 226 5.75 4.82 24.44
C GLY A 226 6.55 3.94 23.49
N TRP A 227 7.87 4.06 23.55
CA TRP A 227 8.83 3.29 22.74
C TRP A 227 10.23 3.30 23.36
N LYS A 228 11.03 2.29 23.07
CA LYS A 228 12.47 2.30 23.35
C LYS A 228 13.22 3.10 22.29
N PRO A 229 14.47 3.55 22.50
CA PRO A 229 15.23 4.34 21.54
C PRO A 229 15.29 3.72 20.13
N VAL A 230 15.14 4.53 19.07
CA VAL A 230 15.23 4.13 17.66
C VAL A 230 16.19 5.06 16.90
N PRO A 231 17.29 4.55 16.31
CA PRO A 231 17.75 3.15 16.38
C PRO A 231 18.20 2.77 17.79
N THR A 232 17.96 1.53 18.17
CA THR A 232 18.37 1.07 19.51
C THR A 232 19.90 1.11 19.69
N PRO A 233 20.42 1.49 20.87
CA PRO A 233 21.85 1.37 21.18
C PRO A 233 22.29 -0.08 21.41
N VAL A 234 21.36 -1.00 21.69
CA VAL A 234 21.62 -2.42 21.99
C VAL A 234 21.00 -3.29 20.91
N LEU A 235 21.83 -3.98 20.13
CA LEU A 235 21.36 -4.82 19.01
C LEU A 235 20.73 -6.13 19.51
N HIS A 236 21.46 -6.87 20.36
CA HIS A 236 21.00 -8.12 20.97
C HIS A 236 20.56 -7.83 22.39
N GLN A 237 19.27 -7.54 22.56
CA GLN A 237 18.71 -7.16 23.86
C GLN A 237 18.45 -8.40 24.73
N THR A 238 18.75 -8.26 26.04
CA THR A 238 18.42 -9.19 27.09
C THR A 238 17.72 -8.45 28.24
N LEU A 239 17.17 -9.16 29.22
CA LEU A 239 16.52 -8.53 30.37
C LEU A 239 17.46 -7.62 31.19
N GLU A 240 18.78 -7.84 31.10
CA GLU A 240 19.80 -7.06 31.84
C GLU A 240 20.25 -5.81 31.09
N ASN A 241 20.12 -5.79 29.73
CA ASN A 241 20.66 -4.71 28.90
C ASN A 241 19.62 -4.00 28.06
N GLU A 242 18.34 -4.36 28.20
CA GLU A 242 17.22 -3.74 27.45
C GLU A 242 17.15 -2.25 27.79
N PRO A 243 17.14 -1.35 26.77
CA PRO A 243 16.97 0.08 27.00
C PRO A 243 15.62 0.40 27.65
N GLU A 244 15.63 1.42 28.51
CA GLU A 244 14.39 1.92 29.11
C GLU A 244 13.43 2.47 28.05
N MET A 245 12.13 2.24 28.26
CA MET A 245 11.08 2.78 27.43
C MET A 245 10.77 4.24 27.79
N ARG A 246 10.74 5.11 26.81
CA ARG A 246 10.18 6.46 26.94
C ARG A 246 8.66 6.40 26.97
N VAL A 247 8.05 6.97 27.99
CA VAL A 247 6.60 7.22 28.05
C VAL A 247 6.32 8.62 27.54
N ALA A 248 5.47 8.74 26.52
CA ALA A 248 5.05 10.01 25.93
C ALA A 248 3.59 10.36 26.32
N VAL A 249 2.70 9.36 26.30
CA VAL A 249 1.28 9.52 26.63
C VAL A 249 0.85 8.31 27.46
N THR A 250 0.28 8.54 28.63
CA THR A 250 -0.32 7.49 29.47
C THR A 250 -1.79 7.26 29.09
N PHE A 251 -2.43 6.19 29.58
CA PHE A 251 -3.85 5.94 29.34
C PHE A 251 -4.75 7.03 29.95
N ASP A 252 -4.34 7.64 31.07
CA ASP A 252 -5.07 8.79 31.64
C ASP A 252 -4.95 10.02 30.73
N MET A 253 -3.77 10.29 30.13
CA MET A 253 -3.59 11.38 29.17
C MET A 253 -4.39 11.18 27.88
N VAL A 254 -4.69 9.94 27.47
CA VAL A 254 -5.59 9.68 26.35
C VAL A 254 -7.01 10.16 26.66
N LYS A 255 -7.48 10.06 27.92
CA LYS A 255 -8.79 10.62 28.32
C LYS A 255 -8.81 12.13 28.21
N ASP A 256 -7.71 12.82 28.54
CA ASP A 256 -7.59 14.27 28.34
C ASP A 256 -7.65 14.65 26.85
N ILE A 257 -7.06 13.82 25.96
CA ILE A 257 -7.16 14.00 24.49
C ILE A 257 -8.63 13.87 24.05
N VAL A 258 -9.35 12.86 24.56
CA VAL A 258 -10.79 12.66 24.28
C VAL A 258 -11.61 13.89 24.70
N ASP A 259 -11.36 14.42 25.91
CA ASP A 259 -12.06 15.59 26.42
C ASP A 259 -11.78 16.83 25.56
N GLU A 260 -10.55 17.00 25.14
CA GLU A 260 -10.15 18.13 24.30
C GLU A 260 -10.73 18.03 22.88
N LEU A 261 -10.75 16.84 22.28
CA LEU A 261 -11.43 16.58 20.99
C LEU A 261 -12.91 16.97 21.07
N LYS A 262 -13.58 16.55 22.12
CA LYS A 262 -14.98 16.87 22.36
C LYS A 262 -15.21 18.36 22.59
N ARG A 263 -14.35 19.01 23.40
CA ARG A 263 -14.41 20.45 23.69
C ARG A 263 -14.27 21.29 22.42
N GLN A 264 -13.41 20.87 21.48
CA GLN A 264 -13.21 21.57 20.21
C GLN A 264 -14.21 21.15 19.11
N GLY A 265 -15.13 20.23 19.38
CA GLY A 265 -16.18 19.85 18.43
C GLY A 265 -15.71 18.88 17.34
N VAL A 266 -14.72 18.03 17.62
CA VAL A 266 -14.43 16.84 16.80
C VAL A 266 -15.40 15.75 17.24
N GLU A 267 -16.52 15.62 16.53
CA GLU A 267 -17.62 14.75 16.95
C GLU A 267 -17.31 13.25 16.76
N LYS A 268 -16.52 12.92 15.74
CA LYS A 268 -16.12 11.55 15.41
C LYS A 268 -14.61 11.48 15.18
N ALA A 269 -13.98 10.48 15.77
CA ALA A 269 -12.59 10.11 15.49
C ALA A 269 -12.38 8.63 15.84
N GLN A 270 -11.54 7.92 15.08
CA GLN A 270 -11.01 6.63 15.47
C GLN A 270 -9.63 6.84 16.08
N LEU A 271 -9.45 6.44 17.33
CA LEU A 271 -8.20 6.56 18.08
C LEU A 271 -7.46 5.22 17.99
N CYS A 272 -6.23 5.23 17.46
CA CYS A 272 -5.39 4.03 17.41
C CYS A 272 -4.24 4.17 18.41
N LEU A 273 -4.23 3.31 19.43
CA LEU A 273 -3.20 3.32 20.46
C LEU A 273 -1.96 2.54 20.01
N VAL A 274 -0.85 3.24 19.80
CA VAL A 274 0.42 2.66 19.34
C VAL A 274 1.37 2.46 20.51
N GLY A 275 1.80 1.22 20.74
CA GLY A 275 2.72 0.89 21.84
C GLY A 275 2.04 0.76 23.21
N TRP A 276 0.78 0.34 23.24
CA TRP A 276 0.06 -0.03 24.47
C TRP A 276 0.55 -1.36 25.06
N ASN A 277 1.17 -2.18 24.23
CA ASN A 277 1.68 -3.52 24.51
C ASN A 277 3.01 -3.48 25.26
N HIS A 278 3.47 -4.66 25.68
CA HIS A 278 4.67 -4.83 26.51
C HIS A 278 5.92 -4.15 25.92
N LYS A 279 6.49 -3.21 26.69
CA LYS A 279 7.65 -2.38 26.31
C LYS A 279 7.43 -1.46 25.12
N GLY A 280 6.16 -1.14 24.82
CA GLY A 280 5.79 -0.10 23.87
C GLY A 280 5.87 -0.51 22.40
N HIS A 281 5.90 0.50 21.53
CA HIS A 281 5.94 0.31 20.08
C HIS A 281 7.20 -0.47 19.67
N ASP A 282 7.01 -1.59 18.96
CA ASP A 282 8.05 -2.53 18.53
C ASP A 282 8.95 -3.04 19.65
N GLY A 283 8.39 -3.10 20.86
CA GLY A 283 9.17 -3.40 22.05
C GLY A 283 9.62 -4.86 22.17
N ARG A 284 8.67 -5.82 22.07
CA ARG A 284 8.91 -7.24 22.35
C ARG A 284 8.07 -8.19 21.51
N TYR A 285 7.71 -7.83 20.26
CA TYR A 285 6.97 -8.77 19.40
C TYR A 285 7.73 -10.10 19.18
N PRO A 286 7.01 -11.25 19.06
CA PRO A 286 5.56 -11.38 18.97
C PRO A 286 4.80 -11.29 20.31
N THR A 287 5.48 -11.15 21.46
CA THR A 287 4.84 -11.01 22.78
C THR A 287 4.10 -9.66 22.86
N VAL A 288 2.78 -9.69 23.04
CA VAL A 288 1.95 -8.49 23.19
C VAL A 288 1.69 -8.17 24.65
N PHE A 289 1.42 -9.17 25.46
CA PHE A 289 1.12 -9.03 26.90
C PHE A 289 2.36 -9.17 27.80
N PRO A 290 2.32 -8.57 29.02
CA PRO A 290 1.22 -7.81 29.60
C PRO A 290 1.03 -6.45 28.94
N VAL A 291 -0.14 -5.80 29.14
CA VAL A 291 -0.31 -4.37 28.87
C VAL A 291 0.77 -3.59 29.63
N GLU A 292 1.38 -2.61 28.97
CA GLU A 292 2.56 -1.92 29.53
C GLU A 292 2.26 -1.24 30.88
N PRO A 293 2.92 -1.68 31.97
CA PRO A 293 2.64 -1.14 33.31
C PRO A 293 2.96 0.35 33.48
N SER A 294 4.00 0.85 32.79
CA SER A 294 4.40 2.27 32.89
C SER A 294 3.42 3.23 32.25
N LEU A 295 2.49 2.74 31.42
CA LEU A 295 1.36 3.51 30.84
C LEU A 295 0.13 3.50 31.75
N GLY A 296 0.09 2.64 32.79
CA GLY A 296 -1.01 2.46 33.72
C GLY A 296 -1.52 1.02 33.82
N GLY A 297 -1.01 0.11 33.00
CA GLY A 297 -1.38 -1.30 33.00
C GLY A 297 -2.78 -1.57 32.44
N GLU A 298 -3.23 -2.83 32.53
CA GLU A 298 -4.48 -3.30 31.91
C GLU A 298 -5.73 -2.60 32.45
N GLU A 299 -5.81 -2.38 33.77
CA GLU A 299 -6.97 -1.73 34.39
C GLU A 299 -7.19 -0.32 33.81
N LYS A 300 -6.12 0.49 33.73
CA LYS A 300 -6.18 1.83 33.17
C LYS A 300 -6.46 1.82 31.66
N LEU A 301 -5.97 0.84 30.93
CA LEU A 301 -6.30 0.68 29.51
C LEU A 301 -7.80 0.41 29.33
N ARG A 302 -8.37 -0.51 30.10
CA ARG A 302 -9.82 -0.81 30.05
C ARG A 302 -10.68 0.41 30.42
N GLU A 303 -10.27 1.17 31.46
CA GLU A 303 -10.91 2.43 31.80
C GLU A 303 -10.86 3.44 30.65
N CYS A 304 -9.70 3.59 30.01
CA CYS A 304 -9.48 4.48 28.88
C CYS A 304 -10.35 4.09 27.67
N ILE A 305 -10.37 2.82 27.30
CA ILE A 305 -11.20 2.30 26.21
C ILE A 305 -12.67 2.60 26.45
N LYS A 306 -13.18 2.25 27.63
CA LYS A 306 -14.56 2.51 28.02
C LYS A 306 -14.87 4.01 27.96
N TYR A 307 -13.98 4.86 28.50
CA TYR A 307 -14.17 6.31 28.52
C TYR A 307 -14.28 6.89 27.10
N ALA A 308 -13.40 6.50 26.20
CA ALA A 308 -13.43 6.95 24.81
C ALA A 308 -14.75 6.56 24.12
N GLN A 309 -15.19 5.30 24.30
CA GLN A 309 -16.44 4.79 23.72
C GLN A 309 -17.68 5.47 24.30
N GLU A 310 -17.75 5.71 25.61
CA GLU A 310 -18.85 6.44 26.26
C GLU A 310 -18.93 7.90 25.81
N ASN A 311 -17.80 8.49 25.34
CA ASN A 311 -17.76 9.80 24.74
C ASN A 311 -17.99 9.82 23.22
N GLY A 312 -18.33 8.67 22.61
CA GLY A 312 -18.71 8.55 21.22
C GLY A 312 -17.56 8.26 20.25
N TYR A 313 -16.34 8.03 20.73
CA TYR A 313 -15.18 7.73 19.89
C TYR A 313 -14.99 6.22 19.70
N ARG A 314 -14.44 5.81 18.54
CA ARG A 314 -13.90 4.45 18.35
C ARG A 314 -12.45 4.42 18.82
N ILE A 315 -12.04 3.33 19.44
CA ILE A 315 -10.67 3.14 19.92
C ILE A 315 -10.21 1.73 19.60
N VAL A 316 -9.03 1.61 19.00
CA VAL A 316 -8.44 0.38 18.50
C VAL A 316 -6.98 0.25 18.94
N GLY A 317 -6.48 -0.96 18.95
CA GLY A 317 -5.08 -1.25 19.26
C GLY A 317 -4.22 -1.28 18.00
N HIS A 318 -2.92 -1.05 18.18
CA HIS A 318 -1.89 -1.33 17.19
C HIS A 318 -1.17 -2.59 17.61
N THR A 319 -1.22 -3.62 16.78
CA THR A 319 -0.43 -4.84 16.91
C THR A 319 0.48 -5.02 15.69
N ASN A 320 1.46 -5.92 15.79
CA ASN A 320 2.32 -6.32 14.68
C ASN A 320 2.41 -7.86 14.67
N ARG A 321 2.30 -8.45 13.48
CA ARG A 321 2.31 -9.91 13.27
C ARG A 321 3.37 -10.34 12.25
N THR A 322 4.29 -9.43 11.90
CA THR A 322 5.35 -9.67 10.92
C THR A 322 6.73 -9.74 11.54
N ASP A 323 6.87 -9.21 12.78
CA ASP A 323 8.15 -9.00 13.44
C ASP A 323 8.36 -9.92 14.62
N CYS A 324 9.61 -10.31 14.86
CA CYS A 324 10.04 -10.93 16.11
C CYS A 324 11.43 -10.43 16.56
N TYR A 325 11.64 -10.44 17.88
CA TYR A 325 12.83 -9.93 18.53
C TYR A 325 13.39 -10.92 19.55
N GLU A 326 14.72 -10.95 19.72
CA GLU A 326 15.42 -11.84 20.67
C GLU A 326 14.99 -11.62 22.12
N ILE A 327 14.64 -10.40 22.48
CA ILE A 327 14.18 -10.01 23.83
C ILE A 327 12.77 -10.51 24.16
N SER A 328 11.99 -10.94 23.16
CA SER A 328 10.64 -11.50 23.37
C SER A 328 10.71 -12.77 24.21
N SER A 329 9.80 -12.95 25.18
CA SER A 329 9.64 -14.23 25.89
C SER A 329 9.25 -15.39 24.96
N ASP A 330 8.69 -15.06 23.80
CA ASP A 330 8.23 -16.02 22.78
C ASP A 330 9.28 -16.27 21.67
N TRP A 331 10.50 -15.74 21.83
CA TRP A 331 11.56 -15.85 20.80
C TRP A 331 11.95 -17.30 20.47
N ASN A 332 11.98 -18.19 21.46
CA ASN A 332 12.27 -19.61 21.31
C ASN A 332 13.49 -19.89 20.38
N ASN A 333 14.60 -19.18 20.58
CA ASN A 333 15.81 -19.26 19.76
C ASN A 333 15.55 -19.09 18.24
N GLY A 334 14.55 -18.29 17.86
CA GLY A 334 14.18 -18.04 16.46
C GLY A 334 13.51 -19.22 15.77
N ALA A 335 12.92 -20.16 16.52
CA ALA A 335 12.26 -21.34 15.94
C ALA A 335 11.10 -20.93 15.02
N ASP A 336 10.36 -19.88 15.37
CA ASP A 336 9.21 -19.38 14.62
C ASP A 336 9.57 -18.26 13.63
N ALA A 337 10.82 -17.80 13.60
CA ALA A 337 11.31 -16.82 12.63
C ALA A 337 11.41 -17.43 11.22
N ALA A 338 11.20 -16.59 10.21
CA ALA A 338 11.35 -17.00 8.82
C ALA A 338 12.82 -17.30 8.50
N ARG A 339 13.03 -18.30 7.65
CA ARG A 339 14.37 -18.72 7.20
C ARG A 339 14.53 -18.57 5.70
N LYS A 340 15.73 -18.16 5.30
CA LYS A 340 16.17 -18.16 3.90
C LYS A 340 16.45 -19.59 3.43
N ALA A 341 16.64 -19.77 2.12
CA ALA A 341 16.98 -21.06 1.52
C ALA A 341 18.29 -21.69 2.06
N ASP A 342 19.23 -20.87 2.55
CA ASP A 342 20.47 -21.34 3.20
C ASP A 342 20.30 -21.72 4.69
N GLY A 343 19.07 -21.59 5.22
CA GLY A 343 18.72 -21.88 6.61
C GLY A 343 18.98 -20.73 7.58
N SER A 344 19.59 -19.62 7.17
CA SER A 344 19.78 -18.43 8.03
C SER A 344 18.46 -17.72 8.29
N LEU A 345 18.37 -16.99 9.41
CA LEU A 345 17.21 -16.17 9.73
C LEU A 345 17.07 -14.98 8.76
N VAL A 346 15.83 -14.55 8.51
CA VAL A 346 15.56 -13.34 7.72
C VAL A 346 15.70 -12.11 8.63
N GLU A 347 16.89 -11.54 8.65
CA GLU A 347 17.19 -10.30 9.38
C GLU A 347 16.70 -9.07 8.64
N LYS A 348 16.16 -8.11 9.37
CA LYS A 348 15.65 -6.83 8.86
C LYS A 348 16.33 -5.62 9.53
N TRP A 349 15.52 -4.71 10.01
CA TRP A 349 15.94 -3.44 10.56
C TRP A 349 16.47 -3.57 11.99
N ARG A 350 17.10 -2.51 12.44
CA ARG A 350 17.50 -2.31 13.83
C ARG A 350 16.59 -1.25 14.43
N ILE A 351 15.63 -1.68 15.23
CA ILE A 351 14.61 -0.79 15.80
C ILE A 351 14.46 -0.99 17.31
N SER A 352 13.35 -0.63 17.89
CA SER A 352 13.04 -0.57 19.31
C SER A 352 13.37 -1.87 20.06
N GLY A 353 12.97 -3.02 19.53
CA GLY A 353 13.22 -4.35 20.12
C GLY A 353 14.63 -4.92 19.93
N GLY A 354 15.51 -4.21 19.25
CA GLY A 354 16.84 -4.71 18.91
C GLY A 354 16.97 -5.08 17.44
N GLN A 355 17.67 -6.20 17.14
CA GLN A 355 17.65 -6.80 15.81
C GLN A 355 16.25 -7.36 15.55
N MET A 356 15.62 -6.88 14.48
CA MET A 356 14.34 -7.37 14.01
C MET A 356 14.54 -8.53 13.04
N TYR A 357 13.71 -9.54 13.17
CA TYR A 357 13.61 -10.67 12.24
C TYR A 357 12.18 -10.78 11.72
N ASP A 358 12.01 -11.27 10.49
CA ASP A 358 10.67 -11.65 10.01
C ASP A 358 10.20 -12.90 10.74
N ILE A 359 8.95 -12.90 11.22
CA ILE A 359 8.30 -14.10 11.72
C ILE A 359 7.66 -14.87 10.54
N CYS A 360 7.70 -16.20 10.56
CA CYS A 360 6.97 -17.00 9.58
C CYS A 360 5.47 -16.75 9.70
N TYR A 361 4.78 -16.34 8.61
CA TYR A 361 3.36 -15.97 8.63
C TYR A 361 2.45 -17.11 9.08
N LYS A 362 2.82 -18.36 8.77
CA LYS A 362 2.11 -19.54 9.30
C LYS A 362 2.19 -19.60 10.82
N GLN A 363 3.40 -19.48 11.39
CA GLN A 363 3.59 -19.49 12.85
C GLN A 363 2.94 -18.27 13.51
N SER A 364 3.05 -17.11 12.86
CA SER A 364 2.37 -15.91 13.32
C SER A 364 0.86 -16.10 13.45
N TYR A 365 0.22 -16.67 12.44
CA TYR A 365 -1.22 -16.92 12.44
C TYR A 365 -1.63 -18.04 13.40
N GLU A 366 -1.05 -19.24 13.23
CA GLU A 366 -1.48 -20.45 13.93
C GLU A 366 -1.19 -20.44 15.44
N LYS A 367 -0.15 -19.71 15.85
CA LYS A 367 0.31 -19.66 17.24
C LYS A 367 -0.01 -18.33 17.90
N TYR A 368 0.57 -17.25 17.42
CA TYR A 368 0.51 -15.95 18.11
C TYR A 368 -0.81 -15.19 17.88
N TYR A 369 -1.26 -15.11 16.64
CA TYR A 369 -2.54 -14.47 16.32
C TYR A 369 -3.71 -15.22 16.98
N ALA A 370 -3.77 -16.54 16.79
CA ALA A 370 -4.86 -17.37 17.33
C ALA A 370 -4.95 -17.32 18.86
N GLU A 371 -3.84 -17.16 19.56
CA GLU A 371 -3.82 -17.08 21.04
C GLU A 371 -4.06 -15.64 21.54
N GLN A 372 -3.40 -14.66 20.93
CA GLN A 372 -3.32 -13.32 21.52
C GLN A 372 -4.45 -12.39 21.05
N GLU A 373 -4.90 -12.47 19.78
CA GLU A 373 -5.90 -11.55 19.25
C GLU A 373 -7.24 -11.61 19.96
N PRO A 374 -7.78 -12.79 20.36
CA PRO A 374 -8.96 -12.86 21.23
C PRO A 374 -8.76 -12.13 22.57
N LYS A 375 -7.57 -12.23 23.19
CA LYS A 375 -7.26 -11.54 24.45
C LYS A 375 -7.18 -10.02 24.23
N VAL A 376 -6.69 -9.55 23.07
CA VAL A 376 -6.72 -8.12 22.69
C VAL A 376 -8.17 -7.65 22.56
N ALA A 377 -9.04 -8.42 21.94
CA ALA A 377 -10.47 -8.09 21.84
C ALA A 377 -11.16 -8.02 23.21
N GLU A 378 -10.78 -8.88 24.17
CA GLU A 378 -11.29 -8.87 25.54
C GLU A 378 -10.92 -7.59 26.31
N LEU A 379 -9.90 -6.82 25.88
CA LEU A 379 -9.60 -5.50 26.45
C LEU A 379 -10.71 -4.49 26.17
N GLY A 380 -11.52 -4.72 25.12
CA GLY A 380 -12.69 -3.91 24.80
C GLY A 380 -12.51 -3.02 23.57
N PHE A 381 -11.40 -3.08 22.84
CA PHE A 381 -11.19 -2.36 21.59
C PHE A 381 -12.31 -2.62 20.58
N LYS A 382 -12.80 -1.57 19.91
CA LYS A 382 -13.83 -1.62 18.87
C LYS A 382 -13.60 -0.55 17.81
N GLY A 383 -13.71 -0.96 16.56
CA GLY A 383 -13.46 -0.14 15.37
C GLY A 383 -12.82 -0.96 14.27
N LEU A 384 -12.07 -0.30 13.38
CA LEU A 384 -11.20 -0.98 12.40
C LEU A 384 -9.85 -1.26 13.07
N GLU A 385 -9.66 -2.47 13.58
CA GLU A 385 -8.46 -2.86 14.32
C GLU A 385 -7.23 -2.92 13.42
N TYR A 386 -6.05 -2.55 13.95
CA TYR A 386 -4.84 -2.35 13.18
C TYR A 386 -3.78 -3.42 13.41
N ILE A 387 -3.38 -4.09 12.33
CA ILE A 387 -2.16 -4.90 12.29
C ILE A 387 -1.14 -4.23 11.37
N ASP A 388 0.03 -3.92 11.92
CA ASP A 388 1.10 -3.23 11.22
C ASP A 388 1.76 -4.08 10.13
N VAL A 389 2.30 -3.45 9.10
CA VAL A 389 3.14 -4.01 8.03
C VAL A 389 2.44 -4.96 7.05
N LEU A 390 1.42 -5.74 7.44
CA LEU A 390 0.85 -6.85 6.65
C LEU A 390 0.51 -6.54 5.19
N SER A 391 0.21 -5.28 4.85
CA SER A 391 -0.23 -4.86 3.51
C SER A 391 0.69 -3.85 2.83
N VAL A 392 1.92 -3.67 3.32
CA VAL A 392 2.89 -2.69 2.79
C VAL A 392 4.21 -3.31 2.34
N VAL A 393 4.37 -4.61 2.52
CA VAL A 393 5.55 -5.37 2.13
C VAL A 393 5.14 -6.54 1.22
N CYS A 394 6.09 -7.04 0.42
CA CYS A 394 5.91 -8.33 -0.25
C CYS A 394 5.80 -9.43 0.83
N PRO A 395 4.81 -10.34 0.74
CA PRO A 395 4.72 -11.47 1.65
C PRO A 395 6.03 -12.26 1.71
N HIS A 396 6.41 -12.69 2.92
CA HIS A 396 7.70 -13.35 3.12
C HIS A 396 7.59 -14.85 2.99
N GLU A 397 8.48 -15.45 2.20
CA GLU A 397 8.68 -16.90 2.17
C GLU A 397 9.38 -17.38 3.44
N CYS A 398 9.20 -18.65 3.78
CA CYS A 398 9.91 -19.31 4.87
C CYS A 398 10.39 -20.69 4.41
N HIS A 399 11.70 -20.90 4.44
CA HIS A 399 12.33 -22.18 4.08
C HIS A 399 12.60 -23.08 5.29
N ASN A 400 12.02 -22.78 6.47
CA ASN A 400 12.14 -23.69 7.62
C ASN A 400 11.41 -25.00 7.30
N PRO A 401 12.09 -26.19 7.33
CA PRO A 401 11.48 -27.46 6.96
C PRO A 401 10.31 -27.89 7.86
N GLU A 402 10.19 -27.34 9.08
CA GLU A 402 9.08 -27.61 10.00
C GLU A 402 7.81 -26.82 9.65
N HIS A 403 7.97 -25.64 9.03
CA HIS A 403 6.87 -24.76 8.63
C HIS A 403 7.21 -23.99 7.35
N PRO A 404 7.43 -24.67 6.23
CA PRO A 404 7.72 -24.00 4.97
C PRO A 404 6.49 -23.24 4.49
N VAL A 405 6.72 -22.05 3.91
CA VAL A 405 5.67 -21.16 3.39
C VAL A 405 6.19 -20.45 2.15
N THR A 406 5.47 -20.55 1.04
CA THR A 406 5.69 -19.72 -0.15
C THR A 406 5.15 -18.32 0.08
N ARG A 407 5.55 -17.33 -0.74
CA ARG A 407 5.00 -15.95 -0.65
C ARG A 407 3.50 -15.94 -0.89
N LYS A 408 2.97 -16.77 -1.76
CA LYS A 408 1.53 -16.90 -2.00
C LYS A 408 0.79 -17.42 -0.76
N GLU A 409 1.28 -18.45 -0.11
CA GLU A 409 0.71 -18.94 1.15
C GLU A 409 0.85 -17.90 2.27
N ALA A 410 1.95 -17.14 2.32
CA ALA A 410 2.09 -16.03 3.28
C ALA A 410 1.01 -14.96 3.07
N ALA A 411 0.70 -14.60 1.81
CA ALA A 411 -0.43 -13.71 1.49
C ALA A 411 -1.78 -14.27 1.96
N GLU A 412 -1.99 -15.59 1.87
CA GLU A 412 -3.20 -16.23 2.39
C GLU A 412 -3.29 -16.13 3.92
N TYR A 413 -2.18 -16.30 4.64
CA TYR A 413 -2.15 -16.10 6.10
C TYR A 413 -2.39 -14.64 6.49
N ALA A 414 -1.87 -13.67 5.73
CA ALA A 414 -2.16 -12.25 5.95
C ALA A 414 -3.68 -11.97 5.81
N ASN A 415 -4.34 -12.53 4.79
CA ASN A 415 -5.78 -12.42 4.62
C ASN A 415 -6.55 -13.05 5.79
N LYS A 416 -6.16 -14.25 6.26
CA LYS A 416 -6.79 -14.90 7.42
C LYS A 416 -6.69 -14.04 8.69
N MET A 417 -5.56 -13.38 8.91
CA MET A 417 -5.38 -12.47 10.05
C MET A 417 -6.32 -11.27 9.93
N LEU A 418 -6.39 -10.60 8.78
CA LEU A 418 -7.25 -9.43 8.58
C LEU A 418 -8.74 -9.79 8.62
N ASP A 419 -9.16 -10.90 8.00
CA ASP A 419 -10.55 -11.37 8.04
C ASP A 419 -11.01 -11.69 9.46
N GLY A 420 -10.12 -12.24 10.28
CA GLY A 420 -10.39 -12.54 11.68
C GLY A 420 -10.65 -11.31 12.55
N LEU A 421 -10.21 -10.11 12.16
CA LEU A 421 -10.44 -8.88 12.92
C LEU A 421 -11.91 -8.43 12.88
N ARG A 422 -12.60 -8.64 11.75
CA ARG A 422 -13.98 -8.15 11.57
C ARG A 422 -14.94 -8.67 12.64
N PRO A 423 -15.03 -9.99 12.93
CA PRO A 423 -15.93 -10.49 13.97
C PRO A 423 -15.51 -10.11 15.39
N MET A 424 -14.23 -9.84 15.65
CA MET A 424 -13.70 -9.51 16.97
C MET A 424 -13.84 -8.02 17.30
N PHE A 425 -13.52 -7.14 16.35
CA PHE A 425 -13.38 -5.70 16.59
C PHE A 425 -14.39 -4.85 15.81
N GLY A 426 -14.84 -5.33 14.64
CA GLY A 426 -15.76 -4.62 13.75
C GLY A 426 -15.19 -4.32 12.36
N GLY A 427 -13.88 -4.42 12.16
CA GLY A 427 -13.23 -4.25 10.86
C GLY A 427 -11.74 -4.38 10.95
N SER A 428 -11.07 -4.25 9.81
CA SER A 428 -9.63 -4.44 9.63
C SER A 428 -8.96 -3.23 9.04
N GLN A 429 -7.75 -2.91 9.53
CA GLN A 429 -6.84 -1.96 8.89
C GLN A 429 -5.39 -2.44 8.98
N SER A 430 -4.56 -1.98 8.05
CA SER A 430 -3.13 -2.24 8.06
C SER A 430 -2.35 -1.11 7.39
N GLU A 431 -1.03 -1.09 7.53
CA GLU A 431 -0.14 -0.17 6.85
C GLU A 431 -0.09 -0.51 5.35
N GLY A 432 -0.45 0.45 4.48
CA GLY A 432 -0.55 0.24 3.03
C GLY A 432 -1.84 -0.46 2.59
N GLY A 433 -1.96 -0.68 1.29
CA GLY A 433 -3.15 -1.25 0.67
C GLY A 433 -2.80 -2.16 -0.52
N ALA A 434 -1.97 -3.18 -0.29
CA ALA A 434 -1.59 -4.09 -1.36
C ALA A 434 -2.78 -4.92 -1.87
N TYR A 435 -2.81 -5.14 -3.19
CA TYR A 435 -3.89 -5.82 -3.91
C TYR A 435 -4.23 -7.21 -3.33
N TYR A 436 -3.23 -7.94 -2.83
CA TYR A 436 -3.41 -9.32 -2.35
C TYR A 436 -4.21 -9.44 -1.05
N VAL A 437 -4.40 -8.34 -0.32
CA VAL A 437 -5.27 -8.26 0.87
C VAL A 437 -6.52 -7.40 0.65
N ALA A 438 -6.76 -6.89 -0.55
CA ALA A 438 -7.82 -5.93 -0.81
C ALA A 438 -9.19 -6.41 -0.33
N LYS A 439 -9.50 -7.70 -0.49
CA LYS A 439 -10.77 -8.31 -0.09
C LYS A 439 -10.95 -8.40 1.43
N SER A 440 -9.85 -8.47 2.16
CA SER A 440 -9.80 -8.61 3.63
C SER A 440 -9.58 -7.27 4.34
N LEU A 441 -9.32 -6.17 3.60
CA LEU A 441 -8.95 -4.87 4.13
C LEU A 441 -10.13 -3.89 4.06
N ASP A 442 -10.50 -3.28 5.20
CA ASP A 442 -11.53 -2.24 5.26
C ASP A 442 -10.91 -0.84 5.15
N TYR A 443 -9.69 -0.66 5.63
CA TYR A 443 -8.98 0.61 5.59
C TYR A 443 -7.47 0.43 5.37
N ALA A 444 -6.95 1.09 4.34
CA ALA A 444 -5.52 1.22 4.05
C ALA A 444 -4.97 2.48 4.72
N LEU A 445 -4.12 2.31 5.75
CA LEU A 445 -3.56 3.45 6.49
C LEU A 445 -2.79 4.42 5.59
N TYR A 446 -2.05 3.91 4.61
CA TYR A 446 -1.39 4.70 3.57
C TYR A 446 -1.59 4.02 2.23
N ALA A 447 -2.35 4.63 1.30
CA ALA A 447 -2.42 4.15 -0.07
C ALA A 447 -1.04 4.23 -0.75
N SER A 448 -0.20 5.21 -0.35
CA SER A 448 1.21 5.28 -0.73
C SER A 448 2.10 5.68 0.43
N ILE A 449 3.22 4.99 0.59
CA ILE A 449 4.29 5.38 1.54
C ILE A 449 5.16 6.50 0.97
N ASN A 450 5.26 6.63 -0.35
CA ASN A 450 6.25 7.47 -1.01
C ASN A 450 5.64 8.32 -2.14
N MET A 451 4.77 9.26 -1.81
CA MET A 451 4.13 10.16 -2.77
C MET A 451 5.06 11.22 -3.40
N ASP A 452 6.26 11.42 -2.88
CA ASP A 452 7.20 12.46 -3.31
C ASP A 452 8.54 11.88 -3.77
N ARG A 453 8.49 10.79 -4.52
CA ARG A 453 9.72 10.15 -5.05
C ARG A 453 10.36 10.89 -6.21
N LYS A 454 9.65 11.83 -6.82
CA LYS A 454 10.21 12.75 -7.82
C LYS A 454 11.48 13.45 -7.31
N SER A 455 11.51 13.84 -6.04
CA SER A 455 12.69 14.46 -5.42
C SER A 455 13.87 13.51 -5.21
N THR A 456 13.64 12.19 -5.23
CA THR A 456 14.66 11.17 -4.92
C THR A 456 15.21 10.50 -6.17
N PHE A 457 14.39 10.35 -7.22
CA PHE A 457 14.74 9.67 -8.47
C PHE A 457 14.38 10.54 -9.67
N GLU A 458 15.38 11.11 -10.34
CA GLU A 458 15.17 11.92 -11.54
C GLU A 458 14.47 11.16 -12.68
N ILE A 459 14.63 9.83 -12.73
CA ILE A 459 13.92 8.95 -13.67
C ILE A 459 12.39 8.94 -13.47
N VAL A 460 11.89 9.48 -12.38
CA VAL A 460 10.45 9.61 -12.06
C VAL A 460 10.02 11.06 -12.28
N ASP A 461 9.00 11.28 -13.10
CA ASP A 461 8.49 12.61 -13.43
C ASP A 461 7.33 13.04 -12.53
N ASP A 462 6.42 12.11 -12.25
CA ASP A 462 5.22 12.40 -11.47
C ASP A 462 4.78 11.18 -10.66
N TYR A 463 3.81 11.39 -9.78
CA TYR A 463 3.13 10.37 -9.03
C TYR A 463 1.63 10.47 -9.32
N VAL A 464 1.06 9.43 -9.95
CA VAL A 464 -0.34 9.38 -10.36
C VAL A 464 -1.15 8.42 -9.48
N PRO A 465 -2.45 8.71 -9.20
CA PRO A 465 -3.25 8.00 -8.20
C PRO A 465 -3.82 6.67 -8.71
N VAL A 466 -3.03 5.81 -9.33
CA VAL A 466 -3.52 4.51 -9.86
C VAL A 466 -4.17 3.66 -8.79
N TRP A 467 -3.64 3.66 -7.55
CA TRP A 467 -4.24 2.95 -6.44
C TRP A 467 -5.65 3.48 -6.11
N HIS A 468 -5.82 4.80 -6.06
CA HIS A 468 -7.11 5.43 -5.77
C HIS A 468 -8.13 5.18 -6.89
N ILE A 469 -7.70 5.20 -8.15
CA ILE A 469 -8.57 4.84 -9.27
C ILE A 469 -9.04 3.38 -9.15
N VAL A 470 -8.20 2.47 -8.66
CA VAL A 470 -8.57 1.07 -8.47
C VAL A 470 -9.50 0.87 -7.28
N PHE A 471 -9.19 1.45 -6.11
CA PHE A 471 -9.80 1.05 -4.83
C PHE A 471 -10.69 2.11 -4.15
N ASN A 472 -10.72 3.37 -4.62
CA ASN A 472 -11.66 4.33 -4.03
C ASN A 472 -13.11 3.86 -4.23
N GLY A 473 -13.94 4.03 -3.21
CA GLY A 473 -15.29 3.44 -3.17
C GLY A 473 -15.35 2.00 -2.63
N TYR A 474 -14.20 1.33 -2.50
CA TYR A 474 -14.10 -0.07 -2.02
C TYR A 474 -13.32 -0.20 -0.71
N ILE A 475 -12.27 0.59 -0.52
CA ILE A 475 -11.42 0.57 0.67
C ILE A 475 -11.22 2.01 1.16
N LEU A 476 -11.51 2.27 2.45
CA LEU A 476 -11.16 3.54 3.07
C LEU A 476 -9.64 3.74 3.04
N ASN A 477 -9.17 4.97 2.85
CA ASN A 477 -7.73 5.20 2.73
C ASN A 477 -7.29 6.59 3.19
N ASN A 478 -6.01 6.70 3.57
CA ASN A 478 -5.27 7.96 3.57
C ASN A 478 -4.44 8.05 2.30
N ALA A 479 -4.25 9.25 1.77
CA ALA A 479 -3.51 9.46 0.53
C ALA A 479 -2.08 8.90 0.60
N GLY A 480 -1.37 9.18 1.67
CA GLY A 480 -0.01 8.65 1.88
C GLY A 480 0.61 9.09 3.20
N ALA A 481 1.76 8.50 3.53
CA ALA A 481 2.47 8.79 4.78
C ALA A 481 2.84 10.28 4.92
N GLN A 482 3.14 10.95 3.83
CA GLN A 482 3.50 12.38 3.83
C GLN A 482 2.33 13.30 4.22
N THR A 483 1.08 12.83 4.10
CA THR A 483 -0.12 13.60 4.47
C THR A 483 -0.46 13.51 5.97
N VAL A 484 0.27 12.74 6.77
CA VAL A 484 0.12 12.75 8.24
C VAL A 484 0.31 14.17 8.77
N ASN A 485 -0.61 14.63 9.63
CA ASN A 485 -0.60 15.98 10.22
C ASN A 485 -0.57 17.11 9.16
N TYR A 486 -1.26 16.93 8.05
CA TYR A 486 -1.20 17.82 6.89
C TYR A 486 -1.61 19.25 7.18
N THR A 487 -2.45 19.50 8.18
CA THR A 487 -2.92 20.86 8.55
C THR A 487 -1.85 21.77 9.15
N ILE A 488 -0.73 21.19 9.62
CA ILE A 488 0.42 21.93 10.15
C ILE A 488 1.67 21.75 9.30
N LYS A 489 1.51 21.26 8.08
CA LYS A 489 2.56 21.13 7.06
C LYS A 489 2.40 22.18 5.96
N GLU A 490 3.27 22.08 4.96
CA GLU A 490 3.16 22.86 3.73
C GLU A 490 1.79 22.66 3.05
N PRO A 491 1.17 23.70 2.46
CA PRO A 491 -0.17 23.65 1.85
C PRO A 491 -0.35 22.47 0.88
N ARG A 492 0.69 22.10 0.14
CA ARG A 492 0.64 21.01 -0.85
C ARG A 492 0.12 19.68 -0.28
N TRP A 493 0.34 19.42 1.02
CA TRP A 493 -0.12 18.15 1.62
C TRP A 493 -1.61 18.14 1.90
N ALA A 494 -2.18 19.30 2.29
CA ALA A 494 -3.62 19.48 2.38
C ALA A 494 -4.29 19.34 1.01
N LEU A 495 -3.67 19.94 -0.02
CA LEU A 495 -4.13 19.83 -1.40
C LEU A 495 -4.10 18.37 -1.88
N LYS A 496 -3.08 17.59 -1.51
CA LYS A 496 -2.99 16.18 -1.89
C LYS A 496 -4.08 15.33 -1.24
N VAL A 497 -4.47 15.63 0.01
CA VAL A 497 -5.61 14.96 0.67
C VAL A 497 -6.92 15.27 -0.04
N ALA A 498 -7.14 16.52 -0.46
CA ALA A 498 -8.32 16.94 -1.23
C ALA A 498 -8.34 16.33 -2.63
N GLU A 499 -7.20 16.34 -3.37
CA GLU A 499 -7.04 15.77 -4.71
C GLU A 499 -7.51 14.31 -4.79
N TYR A 500 -7.20 13.53 -3.75
CA TYR A 500 -7.55 12.11 -3.69
C TYR A 500 -8.82 11.83 -2.86
N ALA A 501 -9.49 12.87 -2.37
CA ALA A 501 -10.66 12.78 -1.47
C ALA A 501 -10.43 11.80 -0.32
N SER A 502 -9.20 11.78 0.18
CA SER A 502 -8.77 10.80 1.16
C SER A 502 -9.21 11.16 2.58
N ARG A 503 -9.30 10.15 3.43
CA ARG A 503 -9.55 10.28 4.86
C ARG A 503 -8.36 10.96 5.55
N PRO A 504 -8.58 11.93 6.46
CA PRO A 504 -7.48 12.57 7.21
C PRO A 504 -6.83 11.61 8.19
N ILE A 505 -5.51 11.76 8.36
CA ILE A 505 -4.73 11.05 9.36
C ILE A 505 -3.93 12.04 10.21
N PHE A 506 -3.99 11.86 11.53
CA PHE A 506 -3.22 12.61 12.52
C PHE A 506 -2.44 11.64 13.40
N TYR A 507 -1.25 12.06 13.85
CA TYR A 507 -0.41 11.19 14.65
C TYR A 507 0.33 11.99 15.72
N PHE A 508 -0.01 11.73 17.00
CA PHE A 508 0.74 12.22 18.14
C PHE A 508 2.05 11.44 18.28
N TYR A 509 3.16 12.17 18.42
CA TYR A 509 4.52 11.62 18.53
C TYR A 509 4.87 10.70 17.36
N SER A 510 4.55 11.11 16.13
CA SER A 510 4.93 10.36 14.93
C SER A 510 6.44 10.41 14.69
N ALA A 511 7.12 11.47 15.13
CA ALA A 511 8.57 11.62 15.10
C ALA A 511 9.22 10.87 16.28
N PHE A 512 9.43 9.57 16.14
CA PHE A 512 9.97 8.69 17.19
C PHE A 512 11.41 8.25 16.94
N ILE A 513 11.99 8.55 15.76
CA ILE A 513 13.37 8.19 15.42
C ILE A 513 14.30 9.26 15.98
N ASP A 514 15.27 8.86 16.82
CA ASP A 514 16.25 9.73 17.48
C ASP A 514 17.37 10.20 16.52
N ASN A 515 16.99 10.53 15.30
CA ASN A 515 17.89 11.07 14.28
C ASN A 515 17.22 12.23 13.54
N PRO A 516 17.65 13.48 13.76
CA PRO A 516 17.05 14.65 13.11
C PRO A 516 17.02 14.57 11.58
N LYS A 517 18.00 13.89 10.95
CA LYS A 517 18.05 13.69 9.50
C LYS A 517 17.02 12.69 8.98
N ARG A 518 16.45 11.87 9.85
CA ARG A 518 15.41 10.88 9.55
C ARG A 518 14.04 11.27 10.10
N ASN A 519 13.92 12.43 10.73
CA ASN A 519 12.64 12.94 11.18
C ASN A 519 11.81 13.42 9.99
N TRP A 520 11.00 12.49 9.44
CA TRP A 520 10.14 12.73 8.30
C TRP A 520 8.98 13.71 8.58
N MET A 521 8.70 13.99 9.86
CA MET A 521 7.70 14.99 10.28
C MET A 521 8.27 16.40 10.41
N GLY A 522 9.59 16.54 10.59
CA GLY A 522 10.18 17.84 10.89
C GLY A 522 9.56 18.47 12.14
N ASN A 523 9.00 19.67 12.02
CA ASN A 523 8.30 20.38 13.10
C ASN A 523 6.78 20.11 13.12
N ALA A 524 6.27 19.31 12.19
CA ALA A 524 4.84 19.05 12.03
C ALA A 524 4.36 17.86 12.87
N ASP A 525 4.87 17.70 14.10
CA ASP A 525 4.44 16.66 15.02
C ASP A 525 3.34 17.17 15.97
N LEU A 526 2.35 16.34 16.25
CA LEU A 526 1.40 16.59 17.32
C LEU A 526 1.96 16.04 18.61
N THR A 527 1.86 16.84 19.66
CA THR A 527 2.42 16.49 20.99
C THR A 527 1.46 16.88 22.10
N TYR A 528 1.64 16.27 23.28
CA TYR A 528 0.96 16.61 24.50
C TYR A 528 1.98 16.77 25.64
N LYS A 529 2.62 17.92 25.74
CA LYS A 529 3.59 18.27 26.79
C LYS A 529 2.92 18.97 27.96
N ASP A 530 1.90 19.78 27.66
CA ASP A 530 1.08 20.50 28.61
C ASP A 530 -0.29 20.79 27.95
N LYS A 531 -1.19 21.45 28.68
CA LYS A 531 -2.53 21.75 28.21
C LYS A 531 -2.54 22.63 26.94
N THR A 532 -1.67 23.63 26.86
CA THR A 532 -1.58 24.53 25.71
C THR A 532 -1.13 23.78 24.45
N ASP A 533 -0.18 22.88 24.60
CA ASP A 533 0.31 22.04 23.51
C ASP A 533 -0.77 21.04 23.02
N LEU A 534 -1.56 20.49 23.96
CA LEU A 534 -2.72 19.66 23.63
C LEU A 534 -3.78 20.44 22.87
N GLU A 535 -4.15 21.63 23.34
CA GLU A 535 -5.13 22.52 22.69
C GLU A 535 -4.70 22.85 21.26
N ARG A 536 -3.42 23.15 21.03
CA ARG A 536 -2.84 23.39 19.69
C ARG A 536 -2.92 22.14 18.81
N SER A 537 -2.56 20.98 19.35
CA SER A 537 -2.56 19.72 18.59
C SER A 537 -3.98 19.33 18.17
N VAL A 538 -4.95 19.47 19.06
CA VAL A 538 -6.36 19.18 18.75
C VAL A 538 -6.97 20.22 17.81
N ALA A 539 -6.55 21.50 17.87
CA ALA A 539 -6.99 22.50 16.91
C ALA A 539 -6.57 22.15 15.46
N ALA A 540 -5.37 21.60 15.28
CA ALA A 540 -4.92 21.11 13.98
C ALA A 540 -5.77 19.91 13.48
N ILE A 541 -6.16 19.01 14.38
CA ILE A 541 -7.07 17.89 14.08
C ILE A 541 -8.44 18.42 13.69
N LYS A 542 -8.98 19.39 14.47
CA LYS A 542 -10.29 20.01 14.19
C LYS A 542 -10.34 20.66 12.81
N GLN A 543 -9.29 21.39 12.44
CA GLN A 543 -9.19 21.99 11.11
C GLN A 543 -9.31 20.91 10.02
N GLY A 544 -8.59 19.81 10.16
CA GLY A 544 -8.65 18.74 9.18
C GLY A 544 -9.99 17.97 9.17
N TYR A 545 -10.60 17.83 10.34
CA TYR A 545 -11.94 17.26 10.47
C TYR A 545 -12.98 18.09 9.70
N ASP A 546 -12.92 19.43 9.83
CA ASP A 546 -13.85 20.32 9.13
C ASP A 546 -13.61 20.35 7.62
N LEU A 547 -12.36 20.32 7.19
CA LEU A 547 -12.03 20.22 5.77
C LEU A 547 -12.55 18.93 5.17
N PHE A 548 -12.39 17.81 5.87
CA PHE A 548 -12.83 16.50 5.41
C PHE A 548 -14.32 16.42 5.12
N LYS A 549 -15.16 17.12 5.89
CA LYS A 549 -16.60 17.19 5.67
C LYS A 549 -17.00 17.66 4.26
N GLN A 550 -16.11 18.35 3.55
CA GLN A 550 -16.37 18.84 2.19
C GLN A 550 -16.35 17.71 1.14
N TRP A 551 -15.57 16.66 1.38
CA TRP A 551 -15.41 15.55 0.44
C TRP A 551 -15.61 14.16 1.05
N GLU A 552 -16.07 14.03 2.29
CA GLU A 552 -16.25 12.72 2.95
C GLU A 552 -17.13 11.76 2.13
N HIS A 553 -18.14 12.30 1.41
CA HIS A 553 -19.05 11.53 0.57
C HIS A 553 -18.34 10.86 -0.63
N LEU A 554 -17.23 11.42 -1.10
CA LEU A 554 -16.46 10.89 -2.23
C LEU A 554 -15.72 9.58 -1.90
N GLN A 555 -15.62 9.22 -0.62
CA GLN A 555 -15.08 7.90 -0.23
C GLN A 555 -15.99 6.74 -0.65
N PHE A 556 -17.27 7.02 -0.94
CA PHE A 556 -18.24 6.04 -1.41
C PHE A 556 -18.30 5.95 -2.94
N GLU A 557 -17.63 6.85 -3.64
CA GLU A 557 -17.62 6.94 -5.09
C GLU A 557 -16.30 6.43 -5.65
N THR A 558 -16.32 5.80 -6.82
CA THR A 558 -15.10 5.40 -7.52
C THR A 558 -14.46 6.61 -8.19
N MET A 559 -13.13 6.72 -8.12
CA MET A 559 -12.39 7.69 -8.93
C MET A 559 -12.34 7.16 -10.37
N GLU A 560 -12.97 7.89 -11.30
CA GLU A 560 -13.07 7.46 -12.70
C GLU A 560 -11.97 8.05 -13.58
N GLN A 561 -11.52 9.27 -13.27
CA GLN A 561 -10.52 9.96 -14.05
C GLN A 561 -9.64 10.81 -13.15
N HIS A 562 -8.39 10.98 -13.54
CA HIS A 562 -7.47 11.93 -12.98
C HIS A 562 -6.66 12.54 -14.11
N ASP A 563 -6.71 13.84 -14.26
CA ASP A 563 -6.11 14.58 -15.37
C ASP A 563 -5.15 15.65 -14.85
N LYS A 564 -4.00 15.76 -15.48
CA LYS A 564 -3.13 16.92 -15.36
C LYS A 564 -3.60 17.97 -16.34
N LEU A 565 -4.33 19.00 -15.86
CA LEU A 565 -4.89 20.06 -16.68
C LEU A 565 -3.80 20.99 -17.25
N THR A 566 -2.81 21.28 -16.40
CA THR A 566 -1.57 21.99 -16.75
C THR A 566 -0.52 21.66 -15.69
N GLU A 567 0.70 22.18 -15.81
CA GLU A 567 1.72 21.98 -14.78
C GLU A 567 1.22 22.51 -13.42
N GLY A 568 1.24 21.64 -12.40
CA GLY A 568 0.78 21.95 -11.05
C GLY A 568 -0.73 22.08 -10.86
N VAL A 569 -1.58 21.71 -11.85
CA VAL A 569 -3.04 21.70 -11.71
C VAL A 569 -3.60 20.36 -12.13
N TYR A 570 -4.36 19.73 -11.24
CA TYR A 570 -4.93 18.39 -11.46
C TYR A 570 -6.45 18.39 -11.22
N CYS A 571 -7.15 17.48 -11.89
CA CYS A 571 -8.58 17.26 -11.72
C CYS A 571 -8.86 15.77 -11.50
N SER A 572 -9.46 15.44 -10.36
CA SER A 572 -10.00 14.10 -10.08
C SER A 572 -11.51 14.11 -10.36
N THR A 573 -12.00 13.11 -11.09
CA THR A 573 -13.44 12.97 -11.42
C THR A 573 -13.96 11.68 -10.79
N TYR A 574 -15.12 11.77 -10.14
CA TYR A 574 -15.75 10.67 -9.42
C TYR A 574 -17.00 10.16 -10.12
N SER A 575 -17.47 8.95 -9.74
CA SER A 575 -18.60 8.27 -10.40
C SER A 575 -19.93 9.01 -10.32
N ASP A 576 -20.14 9.85 -9.31
CA ASP A 576 -21.31 10.72 -9.18
C ASP A 576 -21.22 11.98 -10.08
N GLY A 577 -20.08 12.18 -10.76
CA GLY A 577 -19.79 13.32 -11.61
C GLY A 577 -19.15 14.51 -10.87
N THR A 578 -18.90 14.40 -9.57
CA THR A 578 -18.14 15.40 -8.81
C THR A 578 -16.70 15.45 -9.30
N ARG A 579 -16.17 16.69 -9.41
CA ARG A 579 -14.78 16.94 -9.77
C ARG A 579 -14.08 17.74 -8.67
N VAL A 580 -12.89 17.30 -8.33
CA VAL A 580 -12.01 18.02 -7.41
C VAL A 580 -10.84 18.56 -8.22
N VAL A 581 -10.81 19.88 -8.40
CA VAL A 581 -9.73 20.59 -9.10
C VAL A 581 -8.78 21.18 -8.08
N VAL A 582 -7.50 20.81 -8.17
CA VAL A 582 -6.46 21.23 -7.22
C VAL A 582 -5.39 22.03 -7.94
N ASN A 583 -5.06 23.21 -7.43
CA ASN A 583 -4.05 24.13 -7.96
C ASN A 583 -2.89 24.28 -6.97
N TYR A 584 -1.76 23.67 -7.28
CA TYR A 584 -0.51 23.76 -6.50
C TYR A 584 0.31 25.03 -6.80
N ASN A 585 -0.07 25.77 -7.85
CA ASN A 585 0.59 27.02 -8.23
C ASN A 585 0.12 28.17 -7.33
N LYS A 586 0.86 29.25 -7.28
CA LYS A 586 0.46 30.49 -6.55
C LYS A 586 -0.58 31.30 -7.30
N GLU A 587 -0.55 31.25 -8.64
CA GLU A 587 -1.49 31.99 -9.48
C GLU A 587 -2.83 31.24 -9.60
N PRO A 588 -3.96 31.94 -9.67
CA PRO A 588 -5.25 31.31 -9.85
C PRO A 588 -5.35 30.61 -11.22
N PHE A 589 -6.18 29.59 -11.29
CA PHE A 589 -6.47 28.83 -12.51
C PHE A 589 -7.98 28.81 -12.79
N ALA A 590 -8.38 29.10 -14.02
CA ALA A 590 -9.78 29.04 -14.44
C ALA A 590 -10.11 27.68 -15.06
N PHE A 591 -11.12 27.01 -14.53
CA PHE A 591 -11.60 25.73 -15.03
C PHE A 591 -13.13 25.76 -15.19
N GLU A 592 -13.63 25.66 -16.40
CA GLU A 592 -15.06 25.64 -16.76
C GLU A 592 -15.90 26.74 -16.07
N GLY A 593 -15.35 27.95 -15.99
CA GLY A 593 -16.01 29.10 -15.39
C GLY A 593 -15.86 29.21 -13.86
N VAL A 594 -15.17 28.26 -13.22
CA VAL A 594 -14.81 28.33 -11.80
C VAL A 594 -13.36 28.77 -11.66
N GLU A 595 -13.09 29.77 -10.84
CA GLU A 595 -11.74 30.18 -10.47
C GLU A 595 -11.25 29.34 -9.30
N VAL A 596 -10.14 28.63 -9.47
CA VAL A 596 -9.44 27.89 -8.42
C VAL A 596 -8.25 28.76 -7.97
N ALA A 597 -8.32 29.32 -6.78
CA ALA A 597 -7.26 30.16 -6.24
C ALA A 597 -5.91 29.43 -6.17
N GLY A 598 -4.82 30.18 -6.13
CA GLY A 598 -3.48 29.58 -5.95
C GLY A 598 -3.35 28.87 -4.61
N GLU A 599 -2.61 27.77 -4.59
CA GLU A 599 -2.43 26.87 -3.43
C GLU A 599 -3.78 26.48 -2.78
N ASN A 600 -4.79 26.18 -3.61
CA ASN A 600 -6.14 25.87 -3.17
C ASN A 600 -6.81 24.82 -4.08
N TYR A 601 -8.03 24.44 -3.74
CA TYR A 601 -8.85 23.51 -4.49
C TYR A 601 -10.30 23.99 -4.62
N SER A 602 -11.03 23.41 -5.58
CA SER A 602 -12.47 23.59 -5.73
C SER A 602 -13.14 22.24 -5.94
N ILE A 603 -14.26 22.00 -5.26
CA ILE A 603 -15.13 20.85 -5.45
C ILE A 603 -16.30 21.30 -6.29
N ILE A 604 -16.47 20.71 -7.47
CA ILE A 604 -17.47 21.06 -8.47
C ILE A 604 -18.43 19.88 -8.59
N SER A 605 -19.62 20.03 -8.01
CA SER A 605 -20.70 19.07 -8.15
C SER A 605 -21.31 19.19 -9.57
N LYS A 606 -21.85 18.07 -10.07
CA LYS A 606 -22.49 18.00 -11.39
C LYS A 606 -23.78 18.82 -11.42
#